data_808afdc6916993fc4f9e60d06eb398f8
#
_entry.id   808afdc6916993fc4f9e60d06eb398f8
#
_cell.length_a   1.000
_cell.length_b   1.000
_cell.length_c   1.000
_cell.angle_alpha   90.00
_cell.angle_beta   90.00
_cell.angle_gamma   90.00
#
_symmetry.space_group_name_H-M   'P 1'
#
loop_
_entity.id
_entity.type
_entity.pdbx_description
1 polymer ?
#
loop_
_entity_poly.entity_id
_entity_poly.type
_entity_poly.pdbx_seq_one_letter_code
_entity_poly.pdbx_strand_id
1 'polypeptide(L)'
;TGTNGIATSDSFQITQEWYYLKEKTAPAGYEVSTTVIPVKPENGATLTVGPILNGKADDMAEIHILKKEAGSDKVLAGAVYGIYPSKDCIAGTEIGMIGPTDAGGKADSGKFVKKQSSYYLKELQAPEGYECSDTVTEVNLDNGEGGAGNPVTLYDTQKKSKIQIYKYQTTTGSPLRGITFTVYTDAKCTKPFT
;
A
#
# COMPACT_ATOMS: atom_id res chain seq x y z
N THR A 1 26.84 8.42 4.75
CA THR A 1 26.82 9.81 4.24
C THR A 1 28.12 10.52 4.57
N GLY A 2 28.58 11.37 3.66
CA GLY A 2 29.72 12.26 3.89
C GLY A 2 29.39 13.47 4.76
N THR A 3 30.35 14.38 4.92
CA THR A 3 30.19 15.63 5.71
C THR A 3 29.09 16.57 5.20
N ASN A 4 28.70 16.43 3.92
CA ASN A 4 27.60 17.17 3.30
C ASN A 4 26.23 16.48 3.43
N GLY A 5 26.14 15.36 4.16
CA GLY A 5 24.92 14.59 4.34
C GLY A 5 24.48 13.75 3.13
N ILE A 6 25.28 13.72 2.04
CA ILE A 6 24.94 12.96 0.82
C ILE A 6 25.62 11.59 0.85
N ALA A 7 24.89 10.57 0.41
CA ALA A 7 25.41 9.26 0.07
C ALA A 7 24.95 8.89 -1.35
N THR A 8 25.84 8.28 -2.13
CA THR A 8 25.54 7.77 -3.45
C THR A 8 25.94 6.29 -3.48
N SER A 9 25.06 5.44 -3.99
CA SER A 9 25.38 4.03 -4.23
C SER A 9 26.26 3.89 -5.47
N ASP A 10 26.96 2.78 -5.58
CA ASP A 10 27.48 2.34 -6.87
C ASP A 10 26.34 2.06 -7.86
N SER A 11 26.66 2.05 -9.15
CA SER A 11 25.72 1.64 -10.17
C SER A 11 25.32 0.18 -9.99
N PHE A 12 24.04 -0.13 -10.14
CA PHE A 12 23.50 -1.47 -10.03
C PHE A 12 22.53 -1.77 -11.17
N GLN A 13 22.34 -3.05 -11.46
CA GLN A 13 21.40 -3.49 -12.49
C GLN A 13 19.97 -3.42 -11.96
N ILE A 14 19.07 -2.75 -12.70
CA ILE A 14 17.64 -2.70 -12.38
C ILE A 14 17.01 -4.04 -12.77
N THR A 15 16.53 -4.81 -11.78
CA THR A 15 15.91 -6.13 -11.97
C THR A 15 14.44 -6.16 -11.55
N GLN A 16 13.95 -5.08 -10.94
CA GLN A 16 12.57 -4.92 -10.48
C GLN A 16 12.14 -3.45 -10.57
N GLU A 17 10.85 -3.21 -10.56
CA GLU A 17 10.28 -1.86 -10.72
C GLU A 17 10.52 -0.99 -9.49
N TRP A 18 10.38 -1.56 -8.29
CA TRP A 18 10.50 -0.87 -7.02
C TRP A 18 11.63 -1.40 -6.18
N TYR A 19 12.34 -0.49 -5.52
CA TYR A 19 13.34 -0.75 -4.48
C TYR A 19 12.94 0.00 -3.21
N TYR A 20 13.54 -0.37 -2.08
CA TYR A 20 13.14 0.14 -0.78
C TYR A 20 14.35 0.56 0.04
N LEU A 21 14.33 1.79 0.53
CA LEU A 21 15.39 2.32 1.41
C LEU A 21 14.93 2.23 2.85
N LYS A 22 15.83 1.77 3.71
CA LYS A 22 15.64 1.75 5.16
C LYS A 22 16.94 2.17 5.83
N GLU A 23 16.84 3.10 6.77
CA GLU A 23 17.98 3.52 7.55
C GLU A 23 18.48 2.38 8.43
N LYS A 24 19.81 2.21 8.51
CA LYS A 24 20.46 1.20 9.37
C LYS A 24 21.01 1.78 10.65
N THR A 25 21.55 3.00 10.58
CA THR A 25 22.20 3.68 11.70
C THR A 25 21.93 5.17 11.62
N ALA A 26 21.58 5.79 12.75
CA ALA A 26 21.47 7.23 12.86
C ALA A 26 22.78 7.86 13.38
N PRO A 27 22.98 9.16 13.18
CA PRO A 27 24.05 9.91 13.86
C PRO A 27 23.90 9.85 15.39
N ALA A 28 25.01 10.03 16.11
CA ALA A 28 24.98 10.06 17.58
C ALA A 28 24.02 11.13 18.12
N GLY A 29 23.14 10.74 19.04
CA GLY A 29 22.13 11.60 19.66
C GLY A 29 20.82 11.73 18.86
N TYR A 30 20.67 10.97 17.77
CA TYR A 30 19.46 10.91 16.96
C TYR A 30 18.87 9.48 16.94
N GLU A 31 17.56 9.39 16.79
CA GLU A 31 16.84 8.11 16.61
C GLU A 31 16.95 7.61 15.16
N VAL A 32 17.05 6.30 15.00
CA VAL A 32 16.98 5.66 13.68
C VAL A 32 15.55 5.75 13.16
N SER A 33 15.39 6.27 11.94
CA SER A 33 14.11 6.16 11.24
C SER A 33 13.88 4.70 10.82
N THR A 34 12.80 4.09 11.26
CA THR A 34 12.46 2.69 10.92
C THR A 34 11.49 2.61 9.75
N THR A 35 11.00 3.73 9.24
CA THR A 35 10.13 3.76 8.07
C THR A 35 10.87 3.28 6.80
N VAL A 36 10.12 2.72 5.87
CA VAL A 36 10.62 2.25 4.58
C VAL A 36 10.20 3.25 3.51
N ILE A 37 11.15 3.68 2.68
CA ILE A 37 10.91 4.66 1.61
C ILE A 37 10.96 3.92 0.27
N PRO A 38 9.84 3.86 -0.49
CA PRO A 38 9.82 3.26 -1.81
C PRO A 38 10.57 4.14 -2.81
N VAL A 39 11.33 3.54 -3.71
CA VAL A 39 12.05 4.23 -4.77
C VAL A 39 11.94 3.47 -6.09
N LYS A 40 11.77 4.20 -7.18
CA LYS A 40 11.67 3.66 -8.53
C LYS A 40 12.80 4.20 -9.40
N PRO A 41 13.94 3.49 -9.51
CA PRO A 41 15.05 3.91 -10.35
C PRO A 41 14.69 3.83 -11.84
N GLU A 42 15.26 4.75 -12.62
CA GLU A 42 15.14 4.76 -14.09
C GLU A 42 16.49 4.45 -14.75
N ASN A 43 16.45 3.77 -15.91
CA ASN A 43 17.65 3.37 -16.62
C ASN A 43 18.49 4.59 -17.04
N GLY A 44 19.77 4.56 -16.70
CA GLY A 44 20.73 5.63 -17.03
C GLY A 44 20.59 6.90 -16.20
N ALA A 45 19.67 6.95 -15.22
CA ALA A 45 19.46 8.11 -14.37
C ALA A 45 20.03 7.91 -12.97
N THR A 46 20.35 9.02 -12.30
CA THR A 46 20.62 9.05 -10.86
C THR A 46 19.36 9.54 -10.15
N LEU A 47 18.69 8.65 -9.41
CA LEU A 47 17.53 9.01 -8.61
C LEU A 47 17.99 9.71 -7.33
N THR A 48 17.49 10.92 -7.10
CA THR A 48 17.72 11.65 -5.84
C THR A 48 16.54 11.41 -4.90
N VAL A 49 16.83 10.97 -3.68
CA VAL A 49 15.85 10.69 -2.63
C VAL A 49 16.13 11.57 -1.42
N GLY A 50 15.12 12.11 -0.84
CA GLY A 50 15.23 12.91 0.37
C GLY A 50 14.88 14.39 0.18
N PRO A 51 15.09 15.19 1.24
CA PRO A 51 15.89 14.87 2.44
C PRO A 51 15.27 13.80 3.34
N ILE A 52 16.06 12.80 3.75
CA ILE A 52 15.72 11.85 4.81
C ILE A 52 16.21 12.45 6.13
N LEU A 53 15.34 12.47 7.13
CA LEU A 53 15.54 13.23 8.35
C LEU A 53 15.67 12.31 9.56
N ASN A 54 16.60 12.62 10.44
CA ASN A 54 16.68 12.04 11.78
C ASN A 54 16.21 13.07 12.81
N GLY A 55 15.40 12.63 13.77
CA GLY A 55 14.93 13.41 14.92
C GLY A 55 15.40 12.81 16.22
N LYS A 56 15.24 13.55 17.31
CA LYS A 56 15.31 13.02 18.67
C LYS A 56 14.02 12.26 18.98
N ALA A 57 13.96 11.53 20.08
CA ALA A 57 12.80 10.70 20.44
C ALA A 57 11.47 11.48 20.41
N ASP A 58 11.46 12.70 20.92
CA ASP A 58 10.28 13.56 20.99
C ASP A 58 9.82 14.11 19.62
N ASP A 59 10.69 14.06 18.62
CA ASP A 59 10.40 14.50 17.24
C ASP A 59 9.89 13.36 16.35
N MET A 60 9.81 12.13 16.87
CA MET A 60 9.42 10.96 16.09
C MET A 60 7.91 10.69 16.20
N ALA A 61 7.34 10.21 15.11
CA ALA A 61 5.97 9.75 15.02
C ALA A 61 5.89 8.37 14.37
N GLU A 62 4.77 7.69 14.56
CA GLU A 62 4.43 6.41 13.95
C GLU A 62 2.95 6.39 13.63
N ILE A 63 2.56 5.80 12.49
CA ILE A 63 1.16 5.67 12.09
C ILE A 63 0.80 4.20 12.00
N HIS A 64 -0.23 3.78 12.74
CA HIS A 64 -0.80 2.44 12.71
C HIS A 64 -2.10 2.45 11.90
N ILE A 65 -2.32 1.40 11.12
CA ILE A 65 -3.55 1.20 10.34
C ILE A 65 -4.21 -0.14 10.67
N LEU A 66 -5.52 -0.19 10.42
CA LEU A 66 -6.33 -1.41 10.41
C LEU A 66 -7.09 -1.47 9.09
N LYS A 67 -6.81 -2.47 8.26
CA LYS A 67 -7.44 -2.66 6.96
C LYS A 67 -8.62 -3.63 7.06
N LYS A 68 -9.78 -3.21 6.55
CA LYS A 68 -11.03 -3.99 6.57
C LYS A 68 -11.72 -4.01 5.20
N GLU A 69 -12.59 -5.01 5.02
CA GLU A 69 -13.53 -5.05 3.91
C GLU A 69 -14.69 -4.07 4.16
N ALA A 70 -15.05 -3.30 3.13
CA ALA A 70 -16.16 -2.36 3.22
C ALA A 70 -17.49 -3.07 3.50
N GLY A 71 -18.20 -2.58 4.52
CA GLY A 71 -19.48 -3.13 4.94
C GLY A 71 -19.40 -4.44 5.74
N SER A 72 -18.21 -4.85 6.19
CA SER A 72 -18.03 -6.02 7.06
C SER A 72 -16.92 -5.77 8.11
N ASP A 73 -16.80 -6.69 9.08
CA ASP A 73 -15.71 -6.67 10.06
C ASP A 73 -14.49 -7.50 9.63
N LYS A 74 -14.51 -8.04 8.41
CA LYS A 74 -13.42 -8.84 7.88
C LYS A 74 -12.17 -7.98 7.72
N VAL A 75 -11.07 -8.39 8.36
CA VAL A 75 -9.76 -7.76 8.21
C VAL A 75 -9.05 -8.26 6.95
N LEU A 76 -8.19 -7.42 6.36
CA LEU A 76 -7.56 -7.68 5.08
C LEU A 76 -6.04 -7.60 5.16
N ALA A 77 -5.36 -8.67 4.75
CA ALA A 77 -3.92 -8.74 4.64
C ALA A 77 -3.43 -8.30 3.25
N GLY A 78 -2.22 -7.73 3.18
CA GLY A 78 -1.52 -7.44 1.93
C GLY A 78 -1.70 -6.02 1.39
N ALA A 79 -2.45 -5.14 2.07
CA ALA A 79 -2.56 -3.74 1.70
C ALA A 79 -1.27 -2.96 1.98
N VAL A 80 -0.88 -2.06 1.08
CA VAL A 80 0.26 -1.16 1.24
C VAL A 80 -0.18 0.28 0.99
N TYR A 81 0.24 1.19 1.85
CA TYR A 81 -0.05 2.63 1.78
C TYR A 81 1.23 3.45 1.69
N GLY A 82 1.20 4.53 0.91
CA GLY A 82 2.16 5.61 0.97
C GLY A 82 1.75 6.66 2.01
N ILE A 83 2.72 7.27 2.67
CA ILE A 83 2.53 8.40 3.58
C ILE A 83 3.01 9.67 2.86
N TYR A 84 2.14 10.66 2.77
CA TYR A 84 2.40 11.90 2.05
C TYR A 84 2.29 13.13 2.94
N PRO A 85 3.12 14.17 2.68
CA PRO A 85 3.03 15.44 3.40
C PRO A 85 1.88 16.33 2.89
N SER A 86 1.32 16.03 1.70
CA SER A 86 0.24 16.78 1.06
C SER A 86 -0.89 15.85 0.60
N LYS A 87 -2.13 16.35 0.64
CA LYS A 87 -3.33 15.64 0.18
C LYS A 87 -3.32 15.28 -1.31
N ASP A 88 -2.49 15.94 -2.11
CA ASP A 88 -2.39 15.66 -3.54
C ASP A 88 -1.70 14.32 -3.81
N CYS A 89 -1.01 13.74 -2.83
CA CYS A 89 -0.36 12.43 -2.87
C CYS A 89 0.44 12.22 -4.17
N ILE A 90 1.30 13.19 -4.51
CA ILE A 90 2.10 13.15 -5.73
C ILE A 90 3.10 12.00 -5.63
N ALA A 91 3.12 11.13 -6.62
CA ALA A 91 4.04 10.00 -6.68
C ALA A 91 5.50 10.48 -6.62
N GLY A 92 6.32 9.83 -5.78
CA GLY A 92 7.71 10.19 -5.51
C GLY A 92 7.89 11.24 -4.41
N THR A 93 6.81 11.69 -3.76
CA THR A 93 6.88 12.57 -2.58
C THR A 93 6.53 11.84 -1.28
N GLU A 94 6.45 10.51 -1.32
CA GLU A 94 6.23 9.68 -0.15
C GLU A 94 7.37 9.85 0.86
N ILE A 95 7.00 10.14 2.11
CA ILE A 95 7.95 10.19 3.22
C ILE A 95 8.15 8.83 3.89
N GLY A 96 7.31 7.85 3.56
CA GLY A 96 7.38 6.49 4.05
C GLY A 96 6.25 5.61 3.53
N MET A 97 6.25 4.36 3.97
CA MET A 97 5.24 3.34 3.64
C MET A 97 4.67 2.70 4.91
N ILE A 98 3.45 2.20 4.79
CA ILE A 98 2.80 1.34 5.78
C ILE A 98 2.42 0.03 5.08
N GLY A 99 2.77 -1.10 5.66
CA GLY A 99 2.40 -2.41 5.14
C GLY A 99 3.57 -3.22 4.57
N PRO A 100 3.24 -4.39 3.98
CA PRO A 100 1.88 -4.92 3.80
C PRO A 100 1.17 -5.22 5.12
N THR A 101 -0.16 -5.05 5.17
CA THR A 101 -0.95 -5.44 6.35
C THR A 101 -0.84 -6.94 6.61
N ASP A 102 -0.79 -7.31 7.89
CA ASP A 102 -0.69 -8.70 8.36
C ASP A 102 -2.04 -9.46 8.27
N ALA A 103 -2.07 -10.70 8.75
CA ALA A 103 -3.29 -11.52 8.80
C ALA A 103 -4.40 -10.92 9.69
N GLY A 104 -4.06 -10.03 10.62
CA GLY A 104 -5.00 -9.26 11.44
C GLY A 104 -5.43 -7.93 10.81
N GLY A 105 -5.00 -7.66 9.57
CA GLY A 105 -5.28 -6.41 8.86
C GLY A 105 -4.46 -5.22 9.37
N LYS A 106 -3.43 -5.44 10.17
CA LYS A 106 -2.65 -4.39 10.85
C LYS A 106 -1.32 -4.15 10.16
N ALA A 107 -0.89 -2.91 10.16
CA ALA A 107 0.47 -2.50 9.83
C ALA A 107 0.80 -1.16 10.51
N ASP A 108 2.08 -0.84 10.57
CA ASP A 108 2.59 0.45 11.02
C ASP A 108 3.63 1.01 10.04
N SER A 109 3.90 2.31 10.16
CA SER A 109 4.85 3.02 9.32
C SER A 109 6.31 2.84 9.74
N GLY A 110 6.54 2.27 10.92
CA GLY A 110 7.76 2.53 11.65
C GLY A 110 7.89 4.01 12.05
N LYS A 111 8.96 4.33 12.76
CA LYS A 111 9.22 5.69 13.25
C LYS A 111 9.76 6.60 12.16
N PHE A 112 9.20 7.79 12.02
CA PHE A 112 9.67 8.85 11.14
C PHE A 112 9.66 10.21 11.85
N VAL A 113 10.40 11.19 11.33
CA VAL A 113 10.43 12.54 11.93
C VAL A 113 9.14 13.28 11.63
N LYS A 114 8.42 13.69 12.70
CA LYS A 114 7.20 14.49 12.60
C LYS A 114 7.56 15.92 12.24
N LYS A 115 7.07 16.41 11.11
CA LYS A 115 7.29 17.78 10.62
C LYS A 115 6.03 18.64 10.61
N GLN A 116 4.86 18.00 10.73
CA GLN A 116 3.55 18.64 10.67
C GLN A 116 2.53 17.81 11.43
N SER A 117 1.37 18.38 11.68
CA SER A 117 0.27 17.72 12.42
C SER A 117 -0.44 16.68 11.57
N SER A 118 -0.71 16.97 10.29
CA SER A 118 -1.49 16.11 9.40
C SER A 118 -0.62 15.48 8.33
N TYR A 119 -0.84 14.19 8.09
CA TYR A 119 -0.29 13.41 6.99
C TYR A 119 -1.43 12.76 6.20
N TYR A 120 -1.14 12.31 4.99
CA TYR A 120 -2.14 11.76 4.08
C TYR A 120 -1.73 10.36 3.65
N LEU A 121 -2.66 9.42 3.74
CA LEU A 121 -2.47 8.03 3.34
C LEU A 121 -3.18 7.78 2.02
N LYS A 122 -2.47 7.21 1.05
CA LYS A 122 -3.04 6.72 -0.20
C LYS A 122 -2.63 5.28 -0.41
N GLU A 123 -3.57 4.45 -0.84
CA GLU A 123 -3.28 3.06 -1.13
C GLU A 123 -2.41 2.93 -2.38
N LEU A 124 -1.34 2.16 -2.29
CA LEU A 124 -0.41 1.83 -3.37
C LEU A 124 -0.65 0.42 -3.90
N GLN A 125 -1.09 -0.48 -3.02
CA GLN A 125 -1.42 -1.86 -3.34
C GLN A 125 -2.60 -2.32 -2.50
N ALA A 126 -3.65 -2.80 -3.16
CA ALA A 126 -4.78 -3.43 -2.49
C ALA A 126 -4.50 -4.89 -2.12
N PRO A 127 -5.21 -5.45 -1.13
CA PRO A 127 -5.28 -6.89 -0.88
C PRO A 127 -5.70 -7.68 -2.12
N GLU A 128 -5.28 -8.94 -2.20
CA GLU A 128 -5.68 -9.81 -3.32
C GLU A 128 -7.22 -9.96 -3.38
N GLY A 129 -7.78 -9.75 -4.58
CA GLY A 129 -9.22 -9.81 -4.82
C GLY A 129 -9.99 -8.53 -4.51
N TYR A 130 -9.30 -7.45 -4.10
CA TYR A 130 -9.89 -6.16 -3.79
C TYR A 130 -9.48 -5.07 -4.78
N GLU A 131 -10.33 -4.04 -4.91
CA GLU A 131 -10.03 -2.85 -5.72
C GLU A 131 -9.11 -1.94 -4.93
N CYS A 132 -8.08 -1.39 -5.60
CA CYS A 132 -7.22 -0.38 -5.01
C CYS A 132 -8.00 0.92 -4.85
N SER A 133 -8.02 1.45 -3.63
CA SER A 133 -8.78 2.65 -3.30
C SER A 133 -8.03 3.91 -3.73
N ASP A 134 -8.69 4.80 -4.47
CA ASP A 134 -8.19 6.15 -4.75
C ASP A 134 -8.43 7.14 -3.60
N THR A 135 -9.05 6.70 -2.52
CA THR A 135 -9.35 7.55 -1.36
C THR A 135 -8.06 7.98 -0.66
N VAL A 136 -7.92 9.28 -0.47
CA VAL A 136 -6.87 9.88 0.35
C VAL A 136 -7.42 10.11 1.75
N THR A 137 -6.77 9.52 2.76
CA THR A 137 -7.18 9.64 4.16
C THR A 137 -6.22 10.56 4.90
N GLU A 138 -6.72 11.64 5.48
CA GLU A 138 -5.95 12.50 6.39
C GLU A 138 -5.80 11.83 7.75
N VAL A 139 -4.63 11.96 8.35
CA VAL A 139 -4.30 11.49 9.71
C VAL A 139 -3.70 12.65 10.48
N ASN A 140 -4.41 13.12 11.50
CA ASN A 140 -3.92 14.20 12.37
C ASN A 140 -3.30 13.61 13.64
N LEU A 141 -1.99 13.63 13.69
CA LEU A 141 -1.21 13.05 14.79
C LEU A 141 -1.37 13.82 16.11
N ASP A 142 -1.68 15.12 16.06
CA ASP A 142 -1.89 15.94 17.27
C ASP A 142 -3.20 15.57 17.97
N ASN A 143 -4.15 14.98 17.24
CA ASN A 143 -5.41 14.45 17.79
C ASN A 143 -5.29 12.99 18.27
N GLY A 144 -4.09 12.40 18.21
CA GLY A 144 -3.84 11.00 18.56
C GLY A 144 -4.37 9.99 17.53
N GLU A 145 -4.72 10.45 16.32
CA GLU A 145 -5.08 9.55 15.22
C GLU A 145 -3.86 8.77 14.74
N GLY A 146 -4.07 7.54 14.33
CA GLY A 146 -3.00 6.67 13.89
C GLY A 146 -2.09 6.14 15.00
N GLY A 147 -2.33 6.46 16.26
CA GLY A 147 -1.61 5.84 17.38
C GLY A 147 -1.93 4.35 17.53
N ALA A 148 -1.06 3.60 18.22
CA ALA A 148 -1.23 2.14 18.45
C ALA A 148 -2.58 1.77 19.10
N GLY A 149 -3.11 2.65 19.95
CA GLY A 149 -4.43 2.49 20.59
C GLY A 149 -5.60 3.04 19.77
N ASN A 150 -5.34 3.79 18.70
CA ASN A 150 -6.34 4.40 17.83
C ASN A 150 -5.88 4.35 16.36
N PRO A 151 -5.74 3.13 15.76
CA PRO A 151 -5.27 2.97 14.40
C PRO A 151 -6.28 3.55 13.39
N VAL A 152 -5.77 4.07 12.28
CA VAL A 152 -6.61 4.52 11.17
C VAL A 152 -7.26 3.31 10.50
N THR A 153 -8.60 3.24 10.50
CA THR A 153 -9.31 2.16 9.82
C THR A 153 -9.55 2.52 8.36
N LEU A 154 -9.10 1.65 7.46
CA LEU A 154 -9.16 1.83 6.01
C LEU A 154 -9.93 0.67 5.38
N TYR A 155 -10.68 0.95 4.29
CA TYR A 155 -11.62 -0.01 3.72
C TYR A 155 -11.38 -0.23 2.23
N ASP A 156 -11.55 -1.49 1.77
CA ASP A 156 -11.61 -1.84 0.36
C ASP A 156 -12.87 -2.62 0.01
N THR A 157 -13.23 -2.51 -1.26
CA THR A 157 -14.35 -3.22 -1.87
C THR A 157 -13.84 -4.41 -2.67
N GLN A 158 -14.49 -5.57 -2.54
CA GLN A 158 -14.16 -6.74 -3.34
C GLN A 158 -14.36 -6.48 -4.83
N LYS A 159 -13.42 -6.96 -5.66
CA LYS A 159 -13.61 -7.05 -7.11
C LYS A 159 -14.73 -8.05 -7.41
N LYS A 160 -15.75 -7.59 -8.13
CA LYS A 160 -16.91 -8.40 -8.50
C LYS A 160 -17.17 -8.31 -9.99
N SER A 161 -17.56 -9.42 -10.60
CA SER A 161 -17.96 -9.47 -12.00
C SER A 161 -19.17 -10.38 -12.18
N LYS A 162 -19.85 -10.25 -13.33
CA LYS A 162 -20.96 -11.12 -13.73
C LYS A 162 -20.66 -11.73 -15.08
N ILE A 163 -21.03 -12.99 -15.26
CA ILE A 163 -20.97 -13.68 -16.55
C ILE A 163 -22.38 -13.82 -17.07
N GLN A 164 -22.63 -13.30 -18.29
CA GLN A 164 -23.90 -13.48 -18.98
C GLN A 164 -23.69 -14.44 -20.16
N ILE A 165 -24.50 -15.49 -20.25
CA ILE A 165 -24.39 -16.54 -21.28
C ILE A 165 -25.65 -16.55 -22.11
N TYR A 166 -25.48 -16.45 -23.42
CA TYR A 166 -26.55 -16.63 -24.38
C TYR A 166 -26.47 -18.03 -25.03
N LYS A 167 -27.53 -18.81 -24.96
CA LYS A 167 -27.59 -20.15 -25.56
C LYS A 167 -28.70 -20.23 -26.58
N TYR A 168 -28.33 -20.57 -27.81
CA TYR A 168 -29.24 -20.69 -28.95
C TYR A 168 -29.12 -22.03 -29.62
N GLN A 169 -30.22 -22.45 -30.27
CA GLN A 169 -30.27 -23.64 -31.15
C GLN A 169 -29.54 -23.28 -32.48
N THR A 170 -28.65 -24.13 -32.92
CA THR A 170 -27.77 -23.88 -34.08
C THR A 170 -28.59 -23.72 -35.39
N THR A 171 -29.67 -24.48 -35.56
CA THR A 171 -30.43 -24.55 -36.82
C THR A 171 -31.49 -23.47 -36.92
N THR A 172 -32.08 -23.05 -35.83
CA THR A 172 -33.24 -22.11 -35.86
C THR A 172 -32.91 -20.74 -35.28
N GLY A 173 -31.77 -20.57 -34.60
CA GLY A 173 -31.43 -19.34 -33.86
C GLY A 173 -32.33 -19.09 -32.64
N SER A 174 -33.17 -20.03 -32.26
CA SER A 174 -34.11 -19.88 -31.14
C SER A 174 -33.36 -19.99 -29.80
N PRO A 175 -33.71 -19.16 -28.78
CA PRO A 175 -33.09 -19.24 -27.48
C PRO A 175 -33.46 -20.56 -26.78
N LEU A 176 -32.48 -21.21 -26.16
CA LEU A 176 -32.63 -22.44 -25.39
C LEU A 176 -32.72 -22.12 -23.89
N ARG A 177 -33.65 -22.79 -23.21
CA ARG A 177 -33.94 -22.65 -21.78
C ARG A 177 -33.56 -23.91 -21.01
N GLY A 178 -33.46 -23.81 -19.69
CA GLY A 178 -33.23 -24.94 -18.78
C GLY A 178 -31.82 -25.51 -18.83
N ILE A 179 -30.82 -24.72 -19.29
CA ILE A 179 -29.43 -25.15 -19.35
C ILE A 179 -28.71 -24.60 -18.12
N THR A 180 -27.94 -25.43 -17.45
CA THR A 180 -27.11 -25.09 -16.31
C THR A 180 -25.65 -25.03 -16.73
N PHE A 181 -24.93 -24.03 -16.22
CA PHE A 181 -23.49 -23.89 -16.35
C PHE A 181 -22.87 -23.87 -14.97
N THR A 182 -21.70 -24.46 -14.84
CA THR A 182 -20.84 -24.32 -13.66
C THR A 182 -19.62 -23.49 -14.05
N VAL A 183 -19.25 -22.52 -13.22
CA VAL A 183 -18.02 -21.74 -13.39
C VAL A 183 -16.88 -22.49 -12.71
N TYR A 184 -15.75 -22.56 -13.37
CA TYR A 184 -14.54 -23.20 -12.83
C TYR A 184 -13.39 -22.19 -12.80
N THR A 185 -12.47 -22.36 -11.85
CA THR A 185 -11.26 -21.54 -11.70
C THR A 185 -10.08 -22.06 -12.49
N ASP A 186 -10.21 -23.25 -13.10
CA ASP A 186 -9.17 -23.87 -13.94
C ASP A 186 -9.74 -24.33 -15.29
N ALA A 187 -8.90 -24.28 -16.34
CA ALA A 187 -9.28 -24.65 -17.71
C ALA A 187 -9.64 -26.14 -17.87
N LYS A 188 -9.25 -27.00 -16.93
CA LYS A 188 -9.59 -28.44 -16.92
C LYS A 188 -10.98 -28.72 -16.30
N CYS A 189 -11.66 -27.66 -15.80
CA CYS A 189 -12.96 -27.76 -15.13
C CYS A 189 -12.96 -28.74 -13.95
N THR A 190 -11.87 -28.75 -13.16
CA THR A 190 -11.73 -29.64 -11.99
C THR A 190 -12.00 -28.92 -10.67
N LYS A 191 -11.94 -27.59 -10.67
CA LYS A 191 -12.09 -26.72 -9.48
C LYS A 191 -13.29 -25.79 -9.66
N PRO A 192 -14.50 -26.20 -9.26
CA PRO A 192 -15.67 -25.34 -9.36
C PRO A 192 -15.48 -24.08 -8.49
N PHE A 193 -15.94 -22.95 -9.01
CA PHE A 193 -16.02 -21.71 -8.27
C PHE A 193 -17.18 -21.79 -7.29
N THR A 194 -16.90 -21.67 -6.00
CA THR A 194 -17.86 -21.71 -4.88
C THR A 194 -18.07 -20.34 -4.27
#